data_b342dc78bf854148793cd7a37ccd7ad0
#
_entry.id   b342dc78bf854148793cd7a37ccd7ad0
#
_cell.length_a   1.000
_cell.length_b   1.000
_cell.length_c   1.000
_cell.angle_alpha   90.00
_cell.angle_beta   90.00
_cell.angle_gamma   90.00
#
_symmetry.space_group_name_H-M   'P 1'
#
loop_
_entity.id
_entity.type
_entity.pdbx_description
1 polymer ?
#
loop_
_entity_poly.entity_id
_entity_poly.type
_entity_poly.pdbx_seq_one_letter_code
_entity_poly.pdbx_strand_id
1 'polypeptide(L)'
;MPTLDRITIYPVKSLDGLDVAEARVLPSGGLENDRRWQLTDLEGRVLNAKRTPLFHAIRAEFDLGGAGGLPSSPGNVIHLAIDPAAVVARAIPGIERLGSLASESFPLVPGPEGPCGWLAEVFGQPVLLVERADGGFPDDRDAAGPVVISTASLKAVAGWFRFDVDECRRRFRANLEIGGCEAFWEDAVASPARPELQPSLLDLPADLPADPYAELPPPEPRAFSIGDVRLQATNVCRRCVVPSRDSRTGFVTGQLREVFETWRGKTMPAAVDASAWNHVYRLGVNTTALSPADLYRGMHVQSG
;
A
#
# COMPACT_ATOMS: atom_id res chain seq x y z
N MET A 1 9.97 -21.96 -2.48
CA MET A 1 8.91 -21.62 -1.51
C MET A 1 8.80 -20.10 -1.44
N PRO A 2 7.61 -19.52 -1.34
CA PRO A 2 7.46 -18.07 -1.22
C PRO A 2 8.11 -17.52 0.05
N THR A 3 8.70 -16.33 -0.06
CA THR A 3 9.41 -15.64 1.03
C THR A 3 9.03 -14.17 1.09
N LEU A 4 9.12 -13.57 2.27
CA LEU A 4 9.00 -12.13 2.47
C LEU A 4 10.29 -11.44 2.01
N ASP A 5 10.29 -10.91 0.79
CA ASP A 5 11.49 -10.33 0.18
C ASP A 5 11.73 -8.87 0.61
N ARG A 6 10.65 -8.14 0.87
CA ARG A 6 10.73 -6.71 1.20
C ARG A 6 9.67 -6.31 2.20
N ILE A 7 10.03 -5.44 3.12
CA ILE A 7 9.13 -4.75 4.05
C ILE A 7 9.32 -3.25 3.82
N THR A 8 8.22 -2.56 3.48
CA THR A 8 8.23 -1.10 3.30
C THR A 8 7.18 -0.49 4.23
N ILE A 9 7.59 0.40 5.10
CA ILE A 9 6.68 1.22 5.89
C ILE A 9 6.61 2.63 5.30
N TYR A 10 5.50 3.32 5.51
CA TYR A 10 5.26 4.69 5.02
C TYR A 10 4.99 5.61 6.21
N PRO A 11 6.03 6.10 6.91
CA PRO A 11 5.84 6.75 8.21
C PRO A 11 4.85 7.91 8.18
N VAL A 12 4.98 8.79 7.19
CA VAL A 12 4.02 9.88 6.97
C VAL A 12 3.12 9.56 5.78
N LYS A 13 1.81 9.60 6.00
CA LYS A 13 0.82 9.32 4.94
C LYS A 13 1.05 10.19 3.72
N SER A 14 1.08 9.57 2.54
CA SER A 14 1.32 10.18 1.22
C SER A 14 2.76 10.60 0.90
N LEU A 15 3.71 10.55 1.82
CA LEU A 15 5.14 10.74 1.55
C LEU A 15 5.83 9.41 1.18
N ASP A 16 7.13 9.45 0.90
CA ASP A 16 7.92 8.29 0.51
C ASP A 16 7.91 7.20 1.58
N GLY A 17 8.23 5.97 1.19
CA GLY A 17 8.36 4.83 2.09
C GLY A 17 9.79 4.61 2.54
N LEU A 18 9.95 3.86 3.62
CA LEU A 18 11.21 3.39 4.17
C LEU A 18 11.24 1.86 4.11
N ASP A 19 12.25 1.31 3.44
CA ASP A 19 12.52 -0.13 3.49
C ASP A 19 13.22 -0.49 4.78
N VAL A 20 12.69 -1.50 5.46
CA VAL A 20 13.22 -2.00 6.72
C VAL A 20 13.55 -3.48 6.65
N ALA A 21 14.49 -3.95 7.47
CA ALA A 21 14.82 -5.36 7.58
C ALA A 21 13.78 -6.14 8.39
N GLU A 22 13.14 -5.43 9.33
CA GLU A 22 12.15 -5.98 10.26
C GLU A 22 11.04 -4.97 10.52
N ALA A 23 9.86 -5.44 10.90
CA ALA A 23 8.75 -4.61 11.34
C ALA A 23 7.89 -5.38 12.34
N ARG A 24 7.42 -4.68 13.38
CA ARG A 24 6.49 -5.24 14.35
C ARG A 24 5.05 -5.05 13.88
N VAL A 25 4.25 -6.10 13.96
CA VAL A 25 2.79 -6.02 13.87
C VAL A 25 2.24 -5.62 15.22
N LEU A 26 1.55 -4.50 15.28
CA LEU A 26 0.94 -3.97 16.49
C LEU A 26 -0.35 -4.72 16.86
N PRO A 27 -0.83 -4.61 18.12
CA PRO A 27 -2.13 -5.14 18.51
C PRO A 27 -3.32 -4.63 17.69
N SER A 28 -3.19 -3.44 17.10
CA SER A 28 -4.16 -2.86 16.15
C SER A 28 -4.17 -3.55 14.78
N GLY A 29 -3.19 -4.42 14.49
CA GLY A 29 -2.98 -5.08 13.20
C GLY A 29 -2.09 -4.32 12.23
N GLY A 30 -1.83 -3.04 12.45
CA GLY A 30 -0.93 -2.23 11.62
C GLY A 30 0.55 -2.54 11.88
N LEU A 31 1.43 -2.16 10.96
CA LEU A 31 2.87 -2.20 11.19
C LEU A 31 3.31 -1.00 12.03
N GLU A 32 4.23 -1.23 12.95
CA GLU A 32 4.86 -0.16 13.73
C GLU A 32 5.45 0.90 12.81
N ASN A 33 5.18 2.17 13.11
CA ASN A 33 5.56 3.34 12.32
C ASN A 33 4.94 3.44 10.91
N ASP A 34 4.13 2.49 10.45
CA ASP A 34 3.45 2.64 9.17
C ASP A 34 2.27 3.60 9.30
N ARG A 35 2.27 4.65 8.45
CA ARG A 35 1.25 5.73 8.45
C ARG A 35 0.97 6.31 9.84
N ARG A 36 1.99 6.28 10.70
CA ARG A 36 1.93 6.80 12.07
C ARG A 36 1.58 8.29 12.10
N TRP A 37 2.03 9.02 11.08
CA TRP A 37 1.77 10.45 10.95
C TRP A 37 0.96 10.76 9.68
N GLN A 38 0.14 11.81 9.77
CA GLN A 38 -0.54 12.41 8.62
C GLN A 38 -0.54 13.93 8.72
N LEU A 39 -0.70 14.60 7.57
CA LEU A 39 -0.82 16.04 7.49
C LEU A 39 -2.29 16.44 7.43
N THR A 40 -2.63 17.50 8.17
CA THR A 40 -3.95 18.15 8.09
C THR A 40 -3.77 19.66 7.90
N ASP A 41 -4.83 20.33 7.45
CA ASP A 41 -4.94 21.79 7.59
C ASP A 41 -5.37 22.16 9.02
N LEU A 42 -5.55 23.45 9.28
CA LEU A 42 -5.95 23.96 10.60
C LEU A 42 -7.37 23.55 11.00
N GLU A 43 -8.22 23.19 10.05
CA GLU A 43 -9.58 22.69 10.26
C GLU A 43 -9.64 21.14 10.42
N GLY A 44 -8.49 20.48 10.45
CA GLY A 44 -8.38 19.02 10.61
C GLY A 44 -8.68 18.21 9.33
N ARG A 45 -8.81 18.85 8.16
CA ARG A 45 -9.01 18.14 6.89
C ARG A 45 -7.68 17.54 6.43
N VAL A 46 -7.71 16.23 6.12
CA VAL A 46 -6.50 15.49 5.72
C VAL A 46 -5.96 15.98 4.37
N LEU A 47 -4.69 16.35 4.36
CA LEU A 47 -3.91 16.59 3.15
C LEU A 47 -3.34 15.25 2.65
N ASN A 48 -3.54 14.94 1.38
CA ASN A 48 -3.08 13.68 0.81
C ASN A 48 -2.82 13.76 -0.70
N ALA A 49 -2.06 12.81 -1.23
CA ALA A 49 -1.69 12.74 -2.64
C ALA A 49 -2.88 12.55 -3.61
N LYS A 50 -4.05 12.11 -3.14
CA LYS A 50 -5.26 12.00 -3.99
C LYS A 50 -5.73 13.38 -4.43
N ARG A 51 -5.70 14.35 -3.51
CA ARG A 51 -6.20 15.72 -3.72
C ARG A 51 -5.11 16.70 -4.14
N THR A 52 -3.88 16.50 -3.65
CA THR A 52 -2.77 17.45 -3.81
C THR A 52 -1.59 16.80 -4.53
N PRO A 53 -1.43 17.03 -5.84
CA PRO A 53 -0.32 16.44 -6.63
C PRO A 53 1.07 16.81 -6.12
N LEU A 54 1.22 17.91 -5.36
CA LEU A 54 2.49 18.35 -4.78
C LEU A 54 3.20 17.30 -3.93
N PHE A 55 2.47 16.35 -3.33
CA PHE A 55 3.08 15.24 -2.61
C PHE A 55 4.06 14.42 -3.47
N HIS A 56 3.83 14.31 -4.77
CA HIS A 56 4.72 13.59 -5.68
C HIS A 56 6.07 14.31 -5.89
N ALA A 57 6.11 15.60 -5.66
CA ALA A 57 7.34 16.39 -5.77
C ALA A 57 8.19 16.36 -4.50
N ILE A 58 7.66 15.89 -3.38
CA ILE A 58 8.37 15.82 -2.11
C ILE A 58 9.12 14.50 -2.02
N ARG A 59 10.42 14.55 -1.74
CA ARG A 59 11.24 13.42 -1.31
C ARG A 59 11.32 13.44 0.21
N ALA A 60 11.15 12.27 0.83
CA ALA A 60 11.21 12.12 2.28
C ALA A 60 12.08 10.92 2.64
N GLU A 61 13.12 11.18 3.42
CA GLU A 61 13.94 10.14 4.03
C GLU A 61 13.71 10.14 5.54
N PHE A 62 13.75 8.97 6.17
CA PHE A 62 13.39 8.81 7.57
C PHE A 62 14.52 8.15 8.36
N ASP A 63 14.82 8.70 9.54
CA ASP A 63 15.55 8.03 10.60
C ASP A 63 14.59 7.83 11.78
N LEU A 64 14.19 6.58 12.00
CA LEU A 64 13.23 6.22 13.04
C LEU A 64 13.99 5.53 14.18
N GLY A 65 14.12 6.21 15.30
CA GLY A 65 14.72 5.64 16.49
C GLY A 65 13.92 4.42 16.98
N GLY A 66 14.58 3.25 17.06
CA GLY A 66 14.00 2.05 17.68
C GLY A 66 13.71 0.86 16.77
N ALA A 67 13.53 1.03 15.45
CA ALA A 67 13.47 -0.09 14.52
C ALA A 67 14.85 -0.37 13.94
N GLY A 68 15.72 -1.08 14.67
CA GLY A 68 17.10 -1.35 14.24
C GLY A 68 18.06 -0.15 14.27
N GLY A 69 17.60 1.01 14.77
CA GLY A 69 18.43 2.21 14.95
C GLY A 69 19.34 2.12 16.17
N LEU A 70 20.53 2.73 16.10
CA LEU A 70 21.45 2.81 17.22
C LEU A 70 20.78 3.49 18.43
N PRO A 71 21.07 3.07 19.67
CA PRO A 71 20.49 3.64 20.92
C PRO A 71 20.74 5.15 21.13
N SER A 72 21.43 5.80 20.24
CA SER A 72 21.86 7.20 20.30
C SER A 72 21.10 8.13 19.33
N SER A 73 20.12 7.63 18.56
CA SER A 73 19.36 8.51 17.65
C SER A 73 18.43 9.44 18.44
N PRO A 74 18.47 10.76 18.20
CA PRO A 74 17.64 11.73 18.90
C PRO A 74 16.22 11.75 18.36
N GLY A 75 15.44 10.69 18.61
CA GLY A 75 14.03 10.65 18.21
C GLY A 75 13.83 10.37 16.70
N ASN A 76 12.57 10.39 16.27
CA ASN A 76 12.21 10.22 14.86
C ASN A 76 12.51 11.50 14.08
N VAL A 77 13.23 11.38 12.97
CA VAL A 77 13.62 12.49 12.09
C VAL A 77 13.15 12.24 10.67
N ILE A 78 12.71 13.29 10.00
CA ILE A 78 12.42 13.31 8.57
C ILE A 78 13.33 14.32 7.87
N HIS A 79 13.95 13.91 6.76
CA HIS A 79 14.63 14.80 5.84
C HIS A 79 13.73 15.04 4.63
N LEU A 80 13.48 16.30 4.30
CA LEU A 80 12.60 16.72 3.20
C LEU A 80 13.39 17.45 2.11
N ALA A 81 13.05 17.14 0.87
CA ALA A 81 13.57 17.85 -0.31
C ALA A 81 12.51 17.93 -1.40
N ILE A 82 12.63 18.88 -2.31
CA ILE A 82 11.88 18.88 -3.57
C ILE A 82 12.65 18.08 -4.61
N ASP A 83 11.97 17.16 -5.29
CA ASP A 83 12.60 16.39 -6.37
C ASP A 83 12.92 17.33 -7.56
N PRO A 84 14.20 17.44 -7.95
CA PRO A 84 14.57 18.27 -9.10
C PRO A 84 13.85 17.85 -10.40
N ALA A 85 13.54 16.57 -10.55
CA ALA A 85 12.82 16.06 -11.72
C ALA A 85 11.38 16.65 -11.79
N ALA A 86 10.72 16.87 -10.65
CA ALA A 86 9.40 17.52 -10.62
C ALA A 86 9.47 18.96 -11.11
N VAL A 87 10.50 19.71 -10.68
CA VAL A 87 10.71 21.10 -11.11
C VAL A 87 10.98 21.19 -12.62
N VAL A 88 11.80 20.28 -13.14
CA VAL A 88 12.12 20.21 -14.58
C VAL A 88 10.88 19.79 -15.39
N ALA A 89 10.13 18.79 -14.92
CA ALA A 89 8.96 18.28 -15.65
C ALA A 89 7.80 19.29 -15.72
N ARG A 90 7.68 20.20 -14.74
CA ARG A 90 6.60 21.20 -14.64
C ARG A 90 5.19 20.63 -14.79
N ALA A 91 5.01 19.35 -14.39
CA ALA A 91 3.74 18.65 -14.50
C ALA A 91 2.73 19.10 -13.41
N ILE A 92 3.22 19.73 -12.36
CA ILE A 92 2.42 20.22 -11.23
C ILE A 92 2.38 21.74 -11.31
N PRO A 93 1.19 22.37 -11.38
CA PRO A 93 1.09 23.84 -11.43
C PRO A 93 1.80 24.53 -10.27
N GLY A 94 2.64 25.54 -10.58
CA GLY A 94 3.38 26.32 -9.59
C GLY A 94 4.57 25.61 -8.95
N ILE A 95 4.99 24.46 -9.46
CA ILE A 95 6.12 23.68 -8.92
C ILE A 95 7.45 24.45 -9.05
N GLU A 96 7.59 25.31 -10.06
CA GLU A 96 8.80 26.10 -10.32
C GLU A 96 9.18 26.99 -9.14
N ARG A 97 8.21 27.50 -8.38
CA ARG A 97 8.45 28.33 -7.18
C ARG A 97 9.18 27.57 -6.07
N LEU A 98 9.10 26.23 -6.08
CA LEU A 98 9.69 25.37 -5.09
C LEU A 98 11.13 24.94 -5.45
N GLY A 99 11.61 25.29 -6.65
CA GLY A 99 12.93 24.88 -7.12
C GLY A 99 14.10 25.45 -6.30
N SER A 100 13.87 26.52 -5.54
CA SER A 100 14.86 27.12 -4.63
C SER A 100 14.65 26.75 -3.16
N LEU A 101 13.63 25.95 -2.84
CA LEU A 101 13.39 25.52 -1.47
C LEU A 101 14.49 24.54 -1.02
N ALA A 102 15.21 24.90 0.03
CA ALA A 102 16.30 24.09 0.53
C ALA A 102 15.80 22.78 1.13
N SER A 103 16.59 21.72 0.98
CA SER A 103 16.35 20.47 1.73
C SER A 103 16.70 20.67 3.19
N GLU A 104 15.95 20.05 4.09
CA GLU A 104 16.09 20.25 5.53
C GLU A 104 15.63 19.03 6.33
N SER A 105 16.22 18.84 7.52
CA SER A 105 15.87 17.77 8.45
C SER A 105 15.10 18.31 9.64
N PHE A 106 14.05 17.59 10.03
CA PHE A 106 13.16 17.98 11.12
C PHE A 106 12.87 16.82 12.06
N PRO A 107 12.67 17.06 13.36
CA PRO A 107 12.06 16.08 14.24
C PRO A 107 10.60 15.85 13.85
N LEU A 108 10.15 14.60 13.86
CA LEU A 108 8.74 14.24 13.68
C LEU A 108 8.00 14.43 15.00
N VAL A 109 7.59 15.65 15.29
CA VAL A 109 6.82 16.03 16.47
C VAL A 109 5.39 16.47 16.07
N PRO A 110 4.35 16.00 16.77
CA PRO A 110 2.97 16.43 16.49
C PRO A 110 2.78 17.94 16.69
N GLY A 111 1.88 18.52 15.91
CA GLY A 111 1.52 19.95 16.02
C GLY A 111 2.04 20.78 14.85
N PRO A 112 2.21 22.09 15.05
CA PRO A 112 2.66 23.03 14.00
C PRO A 112 4.19 23.11 13.84
N GLU A 113 4.93 22.44 14.72
CA GLU A 113 6.39 22.44 14.74
C GLU A 113 6.98 21.41 13.78
N GLY A 114 8.28 21.15 13.87
CA GLY A 114 8.99 20.17 13.03
C GLY A 114 8.88 20.51 11.55
N PRO A 115 8.44 19.59 10.69
CA PRO A 115 8.42 19.78 9.24
C PRO A 115 7.31 20.75 8.73
N CYS A 116 6.42 21.21 9.62
CA CYS A 116 5.20 21.90 9.21
C CYS A 116 5.46 23.25 8.53
N GLY A 117 6.49 24.01 8.95
CA GLY A 117 6.89 25.25 8.31
C GLY A 117 7.32 25.04 6.86
N TRP A 118 8.22 24.08 6.63
CA TRP A 118 8.68 23.71 5.30
C TRP A 118 7.53 23.20 4.41
N LEU A 119 6.68 22.34 4.96
CA LEU A 119 5.51 21.81 4.24
C LEU A 119 4.47 22.89 3.95
N ALA A 120 4.31 23.89 4.82
CA ALA A 120 3.43 25.03 4.58
C ALA A 120 3.88 25.85 3.37
N GLU A 121 5.19 26.03 3.17
CA GLU A 121 5.73 26.66 1.95
C GLU A 121 5.40 25.84 0.69
N VAL A 122 5.53 24.51 0.77
CA VAL A 122 5.19 23.63 -0.35
C VAL A 122 3.71 23.72 -0.71
N PHE A 123 2.83 23.58 0.27
CA PHE A 123 1.38 23.53 0.02
C PHE A 123 0.73 24.92 -0.10
N GLY A 124 1.45 25.98 0.24
CA GLY A 124 0.93 27.36 0.21
C GLY A 124 -0.16 27.62 1.26
N GLN A 125 -0.18 26.84 2.34
CA GLN A 125 -1.13 26.96 3.45
C GLN A 125 -0.54 26.36 4.73
N PRO A 126 -0.97 26.81 5.92
CA PRO A 126 -0.58 26.19 7.17
C PRO A 126 -0.96 24.70 7.23
N VAL A 127 -0.07 23.91 7.80
CA VAL A 127 -0.28 22.46 8.00
C VAL A 127 0.05 22.05 9.43
N LEU A 128 -0.56 20.96 9.88
CA LEU A 128 -0.29 20.34 11.16
C LEU A 128 0.12 18.89 10.93
N LEU A 129 1.09 18.41 11.70
CA LEU A 129 1.46 17.00 11.77
C LEU A 129 0.66 16.35 12.90
N VAL A 130 -0.15 15.35 12.55
CA VAL A 130 -0.96 14.57 13.51
C VAL A 130 -0.39 13.18 13.63
N GLU A 131 -0.26 12.68 14.85
CA GLU A 131 0.30 11.37 15.17
C GLU A 131 -0.76 10.42 15.72
N ARG A 132 -0.65 9.14 15.35
CA ARG A 132 -1.33 8.01 15.97
C ARG A 132 -0.35 6.84 16.07
N ALA A 133 0.20 6.61 17.26
CA ALA A 133 1.23 5.59 17.48
C ALA A 133 0.67 4.15 17.49
N ASP A 134 -0.60 3.97 17.82
CA ASP A 134 -1.28 2.70 18.07
C ASP A 134 -1.95 2.10 16.81
N GLY A 135 -1.38 2.28 15.64
CA GLY A 135 -1.90 1.69 14.39
C GLY A 135 -2.03 2.67 13.23
N GLY A 136 -1.59 3.89 13.41
CA GLY A 136 -1.48 4.87 12.35
C GLY A 136 -2.83 5.28 11.72
N PHE A 137 -2.76 5.73 10.48
CA PHE A 137 -3.88 6.19 9.66
C PHE A 137 -4.04 5.31 8.42
N PRO A 138 -4.54 4.06 8.54
CA PRO A 138 -4.65 3.13 7.42
C PRO A 138 -5.55 3.71 6.32
N ASP A 139 -5.31 3.28 5.07
CA ASP A 139 -6.15 3.68 3.93
C ASP A 139 -7.48 2.93 3.91
N ASP A 140 -7.52 1.70 4.39
CA ASP A 140 -8.71 0.90 4.63
C ASP A 140 -8.87 0.70 6.15
N ARG A 141 -9.99 1.19 6.70
CA ARG A 141 -10.26 1.11 8.15
C ARG A 141 -10.71 -0.26 8.59
N ASP A 142 -11.29 -1.04 7.67
CA ASP A 142 -11.79 -2.38 7.92
C ASP A 142 -10.68 -3.44 7.76
N ALA A 143 -9.51 -3.02 7.25
CA ALA A 143 -8.34 -3.86 7.04
C ALA A 143 -7.08 -3.09 7.44
N ALA A 144 -6.87 -2.96 8.75
CA ALA A 144 -5.76 -2.18 9.31
C ALA A 144 -4.39 -2.83 9.17
N GLY A 145 -4.32 -4.09 8.69
CA GLY A 145 -3.08 -4.81 8.47
C GLY A 145 -2.30 -4.33 7.25
N PRO A 146 -1.09 -4.89 7.05
CA PRO A 146 -0.24 -4.54 5.94
C PRO A 146 -0.85 -4.94 4.58
N VAL A 147 -0.63 -4.10 3.56
CA VAL A 147 -0.94 -4.47 2.17
C VAL A 147 0.14 -5.40 1.65
N VAL A 148 -0.28 -6.56 1.12
CA VAL A 148 0.61 -7.60 0.60
C VAL A 148 0.52 -7.67 -0.92
N ILE A 149 1.64 -7.86 -1.60
CA ILE A 149 1.74 -8.00 -3.06
C ILE A 149 2.85 -8.99 -3.43
N SER A 150 2.72 -9.68 -4.56
CA SER A 150 3.84 -10.46 -5.08
C SER A 150 4.81 -9.63 -5.92
N THR A 151 6.10 -9.95 -5.85
CA THR A 151 7.13 -9.39 -6.74
C THR A 151 6.76 -9.64 -8.21
N ALA A 152 6.17 -10.79 -8.51
CA ALA A 152 5.75 -11.13 -9.86
C ALA A 152 4.61 -10.24 -10.37
N SER A 153 3.65 -9.87 -9.50
CA SER A 153 2.57 -8.91 -9.83
C SER A 153 3.12 -7.53 -10.15
N LEU A 154 4.07 -7.04 -9.35
CA LEU A 154 4.73 -5.76 -9.61
C LEU A 154 5.47 -5.77 -10.94
N LYS A 155 6.21 -6.85 -11.26
CA LYS A 155 6.91 -7.01 -12.53
C LYS A 155 5.95 -7.08 -13.71
N ALA A 156 4.82 -7.79 -13.58
CA ALA A 156 3.80 -7.86 -14.62
C ALA A 156 3.23 -6.48 -14.93
N VAL A 157 2.82 -5.74 -13.89
CA VAL A 157 2.29 -4.37 -14.05
C VAL A 157 3.35 -3.42 -14.61
N ALA A 158 4.59 -3.49 -14.13
CA ALA A 158 5.71 -2.72 -14.68
C ALA A 158 5.87 -2.95 -16.18
N GLY A 159 5.79 -4.21 -16.63
CA GLY A 159 5.85 -4.59 -18.04
C GLY A 159 4.73 -3.99 -18.90
N TRP A 160 3.49 -3.88 -18.37
CA TRP A 160 2.37 -3.28 -19.11
C TRP A 160 2.60 -1.82 -19.49
N PHE A 161 3.32 -1.09 -18.64
CA PHE A 161 3.55 0.35 -18.78
C PHE A 161 4.99 0.71 -19.15
N ARG A 162 5.88 -0.28 -19.25
CA ARG A 162 7.33 -0.09 -19.41
C ARG A 162 7.93 0.77 -18.29
N PHE A 163 7.39 0.63 -17.08
CA PHE A 163 7.98 1.20 -15.87
C PHE A 163 9.11 0.30 -15.37
N ASP A 164 10.01 0.87 -14.57
CA ASP A 164 10.81 0.04 -13.69
C ASP A 164 9.96 -0.48 -12.51
N VAL A 165 10.42 -1.56 -11.88
CA VAL A 165 9.66 -2.19 -10.78
C VAL A 165 9.60 -1.27 -9.55
N ASP A 166 10.62 -0.44 -9.32
CA ASP A 166 10.65 0.50 -8.20
C ASP A 166 9.65 1.64 -8.41
N GLU A 167 9.44 2.06 -9.64
CA GLU A 167 8.34 3.00 -9.94
C GLU A 167 6.98 2.38 -9.61
N CYS A 168 6.75 1.11 -9.93
CA CYS A 168 5.54 0.43 -9.52
C CYS A 168 5.42 0.33 -8.00
N ARG A 169 6.49 0.02 -7.26
CA ARG A 169 6.50 0.02 -5.79
C ARG A 169 6.06 1.36 -5.22
N ARG A 170 6.65 2.46 -5.71
CA ARG A 170 6.31 3.83 -5.27
C ARG A 170 4.86 4.20 -5.60
N ARG A 171 4.32 3.77 -6.74
CA ARG A 171 2.93 4.07 -7.15
C ARG A 171 1.89 3.26 -6.36
N PHE A 172 2.13 1.97 -6.17
CA PHE A 172 1.15 1.05 -5.57
C PHE A 172 1.30 0.90 -4.05
N ARG A 173 2.46 1.23 -3.47
CA ARG A 173 2.67 1.44 -2.03
C ARG A 173 2.20 0.26 -1.16
N ALA A 174 2.53 -0.97 -1.54
CA ALA A 174 2.32 -2.13 -0.68
C ALA A 174 3.38 -2.17 0.46
N ASN A 175 3.03 -2.82 1.57
CA ASN A 175 3.93 -2.94 2.72
C ASN A 175 4.83 -4.17 2.63
N LEU A 176 4.25 -5.31 2.24
CA LEU A 176 4.95 -6.59 2.21
C LEU A 176 5.00 -7.11 0.77
N GLU A 177 6.21 -7.36 0.29
CA GLU A 177 6.44 -7.92 -1.04
C GLU A 177 6.89 -9.37 -0.90
N ILE A 178 6.14 -10.28 -1.54
CA ILE A 178 6.37 -11.73 -1.48
C ILE A 178 7.05 -12.19 -2.76
N GLY A 179 8.23 -12.78 -2.62
CA GLY A 179 8.93 -13.45 -3.70
C GLY A 179 8.58 -14.93 -3.82
N GLY A 180 8.98 -15.55 -4.95
CA GLY A 180 8.84 -16.99 -5.16
C GLY A 180 7.41 -17.48 -5.39
N CYS A 181 6.45 -16.59 -5.68
CA CYS A 181 5.10 -16.91 -6.09
C CYS A 181 4.76 -16.31 -7.46
N GLU A 182 3.66 -16.75 -8.07
CA GLU A 182 3.21 -16.29 -9.37
C GLU A 182 2.61 -14.87 -9.30
N ALA A 183 2.47 -14.23 -10.46
CA ALA A 183 1.79 -12.95 -10.56
C ALA A 183 0.32 -13.08 -10.15
N PHE A 184 -0.16 -12.11 -9.38
CA PHE A 184 -1.53 -12.05 -8.85
C PHE A 184 -1.90 -13.20 -7.89
N TRP A 185 -0.89 -13.84 -7.28
CA TRP A 185 -1.07 -14.80 -6.20
C TRP A 185 -1.95 -14.23 -5.08
N GLU A 186 -1.78 -12.98 -4.73
CA GLU A 186 -2.53 -12.26 -3.72
C GLU A 186 -4.04 -12.21 -3.99
N ASP A 187 -4.48 -12.28 -5.24
CA ASP A 187 -5.90 -12.33 -5.57
C ASP A 187 -6.52 -13.67 -5.18
N ALA A 188 -5.79 -14.76 -5.43
CA ALA A 188 -6.24 -16.09 -5.05
C ALA A 188 -6.36 -16.24 -3.54
N VAL A 189 -5.47 -15.56 -2.79
CA VAL A 189 -5.54 -15.53 -1.32
C VAL A 189 -6.73 -14.69 -0.82
N ALA A 190 -7.08 -13.60 -1.53
CA ALA A 190 -8.22 -12.76 -1.19
C ALA A 190 -9.57 -13.32 -1.67
N SER A 191 -9.54 -14.28 -2.59
CA SER A 191 -10.76 -14.87 -3.13
C SER A 191 -11.23 -16.04 -2.26
N PRO A 192 -12.52 -16.11 -1.95
CA PRO A 192 -13.07 -17.29 -1.29
C PRO A 192 -12.78 -18.53 -2.13
N ALA A 193 -12.45 -19.63 -1.47
CA ALA A 193 -12.32 -20.92 -2.15
C ALA A 193 -13.68 -21.25 -2.78
N ARG A 194 -13.76 -21.31 -4.12
CA ARG A 194 -14.89 -22.01 -4.75
C ARG A 194 -14.83 -23.46 -4.29
N PRO A 195 -15.92 -24.04 -3.75
CA PRO A 195 -15.98 -25.47 -3.57
C PRO A 195 -15.66 -26.09 -4.93
N GLU A 196 -14.68 -27.01 -4.98
CA GLU A 196 -14.48 -27.81 -6.18
C GLU A 196 -15.81 -28.50 -6.46
N LEU A 197 -16.40 -28.21 -7.61
CA LEU A 197 -17.57 -28.93 -8.12
C LEU A 197 -17.09 -30.38 -8.31
N GLN A 198 -17.44 -31.26 -7.37
CA GLN A 198 -17.16 -32.67 -7.55
C GLN A 198 -17.88 -33.14 -8.81
N PRO A 199 -17.24 -33.93 -9.71
CA PRO A 199 -17.87 -34.41 -10.94
C PRO A 199 -19.19 -35.17 -10.76
N SER A 200 -19.51 -35.61 -9.52
CA SER A 200 -20.77 -36.26 -9.17
C SER A 200 -22.01 -35.37 -9.20
N LEU A 201 -21.85 -34.04 -9.43
CA LEU A 201 -23.00 -33.12 -9.62
C LEU A 201 -23.73 -33.30 -10.95
N LEU A 202 -23.21 -34.12 -11.86
CA LEU A 202 -23.92 -34.47 -13.12
C LEU A 202 -25.11 -35.42 -12.91
N ASP A 203 -25.26 -36.02 -11.71
CA ASP A 203 -26.36 -36.93 -11.35
C ASP A 203 -27.37 -36.31 -10.36
N LEU A 204 -27.41 -34.99 -10.23
CA LEU A 204 -28.33 -34.32 -9.31
C LEU A 204 -29.78 -34.30 -9.84
N PRO A 205 -30.79 -34.49 -8.96
CA PRO A 205 -32.21 -34.43 -9.33
C PRO A 205 -32.58 -33.05 -9.91
N ALA A 206 -33.55 -33.05 -10.84
CA ALA A 206 -34.01 -31.85 -11.54
C ALA A 206 -34.71 -30.78 -10.65
N ASP A 207 -34.90 -31.07 -9.37
CA ASP A 207 -35.70 -30.25 -8.43
C ASP A 207 -34.85 -29.44 -7.44
N LEU A 208 -33.56 -29.26 -7.74
CA LEU A 208 -32.72 -28.42 -6.90
C LEU A 208 -33.12 -26.93 -6.94
N PRO A 209 -33.04 -26.22 -5.80
CA PRO A 209 -33.27 -24.77 -5.79
C PRO A 209 -32.32 -24.07 -6.77
N ALA A 210 -32.76 -22.97 -7.37
CA ALA A 210 -32.08 -22.26 -8.45
C ALA A 210 -30.64 -21.80 -8.08
N ASP A 211 -30.30 -21.82 -6.81
CA ASP A 211 -28.93 -21.62 -6.28
C ASP A 211 -28.66 -22.62 -5.14
N PRO A 212 -28.00 -23.75 -5.44
CA PRO A 212 -27.65 -24.74 -4.42
C PRO A 212 -26.65 -24.24 -3.37
N TYR A 213 -26.09 -23.05 -3.54
CA TYR A 213 -25.14 -22.41 -2.61
C TYR A 213 -25.77 -21.31 -1.76
N ALA A 214 -27.06 -20.99 -1.95
CA ALA A 214 -27.76 -19.93 -1.20
C ALA A 214 -27.80 -20.18 0.33
N GLU A 215 -27.66 -21.42 0.77
CA GLU A 215 -27.65 -21.81 2.18
C GLU A 215 -26.23 -22.01 2.77
N LEU A 216 -25.19 -21.91 1.93
CA LEU A 216 -23.83 -22.01 2.45
C LEU A 216 -23.43 -20.72 3.15
N PRO A 217 -22.81 -20.82 4.33
CA PRO A 217 -22.23 -19.62 4.96
C PRO A 217 -21.27 -18.96 3.99
N PRO A 218 -21.18 -17.62 3.98
CA PRO A 218 -20.21 -16.94 3.11
C PRO A 218 -18.84 -17.54 3.35
N PRO A 219 -18.11 -17.88 2.28
CA PRO A 219 -16.81 -18.49 2.42
C PRO A 219 -15.89 -17.59 3.24
N GLU A 220 -15.24 -18.15 4.24
CA GLU A 220 -14.34 -17.40 5.10
C GLU A 220 -13.14 -16.88 4.31
N PRO A 221 -12.70 -15.64 4.58
CA PRO A 221 -11.49 -15.09 4.00
C PRO A 221 -10.30 -16.00 4.32
N ARG A 222 -9.45 -16.27 3.32
CA ARG A 222 -8.30 -17.16 3.51
C ARG A 222 -7.28 -16.51 4.43
N ALA A 223 -6.82 -17.26 5.40
CA ALA A 223 -5.67 -16.91 6.21
C ALA A 223 -4.40 -17.46 5.55
N PHE A 224 -3.28 -16.76 5.75
CA PHE A 224 -1.94 -17.24 5.42
C PHE A 224 -0.98 -16.76 6.50
N SER A 225 0.20 -17.35 6.58
CA SER A 225 1.20 -16.96 7.56
C SER A 225 2.51 -16.53 6.89
N ILE A 226 3.19 -15.60 7.54
CA ILE A 226 4.56 -15.17 7.24
C ILE A 226 5.37 -15.43 8.51
N GLY A 227 6.13 -16.52 8.56
CA GLY A 227 6.67 -17.01 9.82
C GLY A 227 5.55 -17.23 10.84
N ASP A 228 5.66 -16.60 12.01
CA ASP A 228 4.68 -16.69 13.10
C ASP A 228 3.54 -15.68 12.98
N VAL A 229 3.61 -14.74 12.03
CA VAL A 229 2.55 -13.76 11.81
C VAL A 229 1.44 -14.36 10.98
N ARG A 230 0.25 -14.45 11.54
CA ARG A 230 -0.95 -14.90 10.84
C ARG A 230 -1.75 -13.71 10.32
N LEU A 231 -1.96 -13.67 9.01
CA LEU A 231 -2.70 -12.64 8.31
C LEU A 231 -3.97 -13.23 7.70
N GLN A 232 -5.06 -12.47 7.75
CA GLN A 232 -6.29 -12.77 7.05
C GLN A 232 -6.44 -11.81 5.88
N ALA A 233 -6.55 -12.34 4.66
CA ALA A 233 -6.84 -11.54 3.48
C ALA A 233 -8.29 -11.02 3.55
N THR A 234 -8.50 -9.74 3.37
CA THR A 234 -9.84 -9.14 3.42
C THR A 234 -10.40 -8.85 2.04
N ASN A 235 -9.67 -8.10 1.24
CA ASN A 235 -10.09 -7.75 -0.12
C ASN A 235 -8.91 -7.35 -1.00
N VAL A 236 -9.03 -7.53 -2.32
CA VAL A 236 -8.06 -7.01 -3.28
C VAL A 236 -8.15 -5.50 -3.33
N CYS A 237 -7.03 -4.84 -3.07
CA CYS A 237 -6.94 -3.41 -2.82
C CYS A 237 -7.41 -2.58 -4.04
N ARG A 238 -8.47 -1.81 -3.88
CA ARG A 238 -8.95 -0.85 -4.89
C ARG A 238 -7.95 0.27 -5.06
N ARG A 239 -7.62 0.59 -6.31
CA ARG A 239 -6.66 1.65 -6.58
C ARG A 239 -7.36 2.99 -6.86
N CYS A 240 -6.82 4.04 -6.28
CA CYS A 240 -7.27 5.42 -6.49
C CYS A 240 -6.51 6.08 -7.66
N VAL A 241 -6.61 7.38 -7.78
CA VAL A 241 -5.92 8.16 -8.81
C VAL A 241 -4.39 8.24 -8.63
N VAL A 242 -3.87 8.01 -7.42
CA VAL A 242 -2.43 8.18 -7.11
C VAL A 242 -1.52 7.36 -8.04
N PRO A 243 -1.77 6.05 -8.29
CA PRO A 243 -0.92 5.28 -9.21
C PRO A 243 -0.89 5.79 -10.66
N SER A 244 -1.85 6.62 -11.08
CA SER A 244 -1.82 7.21 -12.43
C SER A 244 -0.82 8.36 -12.58
N ARG A 245 -0.22 8.81 -11.48
CA ARG A 245 0.78 9.87 -11.48
C ARG A 245 2.17 9.26 -11.33
N ASP A 246 3.12 9.79 -12.08
CA ASP A 246 4.53 9.51 -11.89
C ASP A 246 4.94 9.85 -10.45
N SER A 247 5.66 8.93 -9.79
CA SER A 247 5.91 9.03 -8.35
C SER A 247 6.85 10.18 -7.95
N ARG A 248 7.60 10.73 -8.92
CA ARG A 248 8.60 11.77 -8.68
C ARG A 248 8.22 13.12 -9.27
N THR A 249 7.52 13.10 -10.39
CA THR A 249 7.20 14.32 -11.15
C THR A 249 5.73 14.72 -11.04
N GLY A 250 4.87 13.81 -10.58
CA GLY A 250 3.42 14.01 -10.58
C GLY A 250 2.79 14.00 -11.98
N PHE A 251 3.58 13.75 -13.04
CA PHE A 251 3.07 13.67 -14.42
C PHE A 251 1.99 12.60 -14.53
N VAL A 252 0.84 12.95 -15.10
CA VAL A 252 -0.28 12.02 -15.26
C VAL A 252 0.01 11.09 -16.44
N THR A 253 0.12 9.79 -16.17
CA THR A 253 0.17 8.76 -17.19
C THR A 253 -1.21 8.59 -17.79
N GLY A 254 -1.41 9.09 -19.01
CA GLY A 254 -2.70 9.02 -19.71
C GLY A 254 -3.17 7.59 -19.87
N GLN A 255 -4.48 7.36 -19.76
CA GLN A 255 -5.13 6.05 -19.93
C GLN A 255 -4.58 4.91 -19.03
N LEU A 256 -3.83 5.24 -17.96
CA LEU A 256 -3.26 4.20 -17.09
C LEU A 256 -4.32 3.24 -16.58
N ARG A 257 -5.46 3.76 -16.12
CA ARG A 257 -6.55 2.93 -15.60
C ARG A 257 -7.13 2.01 -16.67
N GLU A 258 -7.39 2.52 -17.86
CA GLU A 258 -7.98 1.75 -18.98
C GLU A 258 -7.04 0.64 -19.44
N VAL A 259 -5.75 0.95 -19.61
CA VAL A 259 -4.71 -0.02 -19.96
C VAL A 259 -4.57 -1.07 -18.85
N PHE A 260 -4.53 -0.63 -17.59
CA PHE A 260 -4.48 -1.53 -16.44
C PHE A 260 -5.67 -2.50 -16.43
N GLU A 261 -6.90 -1.99 -16.52
CA GLU A 261 -8.12 -2.80 -16.50
C GLU A 261 -8.14 -3.80 -17.67
N THR A 262 -7.67 -3.39 -18.84
CA THR A 262 -7.56 -4.27 -20.02
C THR A 262 -6.61 -5.43 -19.80
N TRP A 263 -5.41 -5.17 -19.30
CA TRP A 263 -4.43 -6.22 -19.01
C TRP A 263 -4.84 -7.07 -17.81
N ARG A 264 -5.42 -6.44 -16.80
CA ARG A 264 -5.89 -7.13 -15.60
C ARG A 264 -6.98 -8.14 -15.91
N GLY A 265 -7.93 -7.79 -16.81
CA GLY A 265 -8.95 -8.72 -17.28
C GLY A 265 -8.38 -9.94 -18.01
N LYS A 266 -7.22 -9.78 -18.70
CA LYS A 266 -6.54 -10.88 -19.40
C LYS A 266 -5.67 -11.76 -18.49
N THR A 267 -5.25 -11.24 -17.34
CA THR A 267 -4.32 -11.91 -16.42
C THR A 267 -4.99 -12.35 -15.11
N MET A 268 -6.31 -12.24 -15.04
CA MET A 268 -7.07 -12.71 -13.87
C MET A 268 -6.86 -14.20 -13.67
N PRO A 269 -6.39 -14.65 -12.49
CA PRO A 269 -6.27 -16.08 -12.22
C PRO A 269 -7.65 -16.76 -12.31
N ALA A 270 -7.69 -17.96 -12.90
CA ALA A 270 -8.95 -18.69 -13.12
C ALA A 270 -9.72 -19.00 -11.81
N ALA A 271 -9.00 -19.11 -10.69
CA ALA A 271 -9.57 -19.36 -9.37
C ALA A 271 -10.24 -18.10 -8.74
N VAL A 272 -10.08 -16.91 -9.35
CA VAL A 272 -10.60 -15.66 -8.81
C VAL A 272 -11.99 -15.39 -9.35
N ASP A 273 -12.97 -15.27 -8.47
CA ASP A 273 -14.28 -14.76 -8.83
C ASP A 273 -14.33 -13.25 -8.70
N ALA A 274 -14.21 -12.58 -9.84
CA ALA A 274 -14.29 -11.12 -9.91
C ALA A 274 -15.72 -10.60 -10.13
N SER A 275 -16.75 -11.43 -10.12
CA SER A 275 -18.14 -11.04 -10.39
C SER A 275 -18.67 -10.00 -9.38
N ALA A 276 -18.21 -10.09 -8.14
CA ALA A 276 -18.51 -9.12 -7.08
C ALA A 276 -17.71 -7.81 -7.18
N TRP A 277 -16.79 -7.70 -8.12
CA TRP A 277 -15.96 -6.50 -8.28
C TRP A 277 -16.65 -5.51 -9.21
N ASN A 278 -16.86 -4.30 -8.75
CA ASN A 278 -17.39 -3.23 -9.58
C ASN A 278 -16.42 -2.74 -10.67
N HIS A 279 -15.11 -3.04 -10.52
CA HIS A 279 -14.05 -2.80 -11.51
C HIS A 279 -12.81 -3.61 -11.16
N VAL A 280 -11.95 -3.86 -12.15
CA VAL A 280 -10.70 -4.63 -11.99
C VAL A 280 -9.45 -3.76 -11.79
N TYR A 281 -9.60 -2.46 -11.55
CA TYR A 281 -8.49 -1.57 -11.17
C TYR A 281 -8.10 -1.83 -9.71
N ARG A 282 -7.53 -3.02 -9.48
CA ARG A 282 -7.17 -3.56 -8.17
C ARG A 282 -5.81 -4.25 -8.24
N LEU A 283 -5.02 -4.12 -7.17
CA LEU A 283 -3.69 -4.73 -7.08
C LEU A 283 -3.25 -4.83 -5.62
N GLY A 284 -2.68 -5.97 -5.24
CA GLY A 284 -2.32 -6.27 -3.86
C GLY A 284 -3.55 -6.56 -2.99
N VAL A 285 -3.34 -7.18 -1.85
CA VAL A 285 -4.38 -7.58 -0.91
C VAL A 285 -4.29 -6.79 0.39
N ASN A 286 -5.41 -6.25 0.83
CA ASN A 286 -5.56 -5.71 2.18
C ASN A 286 -5.70 -6.88 3.17
N THR A 287 -5.11 -6.74 4.35
CA THR A 287 -5.11 -7.79 5.36
C THR A 287 -5.56 -7.28 6.72
N THR A 288 -5.94 -8.23 7.57
CA THR A 288 -6.05 -8.02 9.01
C THR A 288 -5.07 -8.98 9.70
N ALA A 289 -4.24 -8.47 10.59
CA ALA A 289 -3.37 -9.32 11.38
C ALA A 289 -4.15 -9.94 12.54
N LEU A 290 -3.98 -11.24 12.73
CA LEU A 290 -4.71 -12.00 13.76
C LEU A 290 -3.97 -12.04 15.10
N SER A 291 -2.67 -11.71 15.10
CA SER A 291 -1.84 -11.64 16.30
C SER A 291 -0.67 -10.67 16.12
N PRO A 292 -0.27 -9.96 17.18
CA PRO A 292 0.98 -9.18 17.17
C PRO A 292 2.17 -10.13 17.11
N ALA A 293 3.13 -9.85 16.23
CA ALA A 293 4.41 -10.55 16.14
C ALA A 293 5.39 -9.74 15.28
N ASP A 294 6.65 -10.16 15.23
CA ASP A 294 7.66 -9.49 14.44
C ASP A 294 7.81 -10.16 13.06
N LEU A 295 7.95 -9.35 12.04
CA LEU A 295 8.21 -9.75 10.65
C LEU A 295 9.68 -9.46 10.32
N TYR A 296 10.33 -10.42 9.66
CA TYR A 296 11.70 -10.27 9.17
C TYR A 296 11.77 -10.65 7.70
N ARG A 297 12.59 -9.94 6.94
CA ARG A 297 12.87 -10.33 5.55
C ARG A 297 13.46 -11.74 5.50
N GLY A 298 13.05 -12.53 4.51
CA GLY A 298 13.44 -13.94 4.35
C GLY A 298 12.51 -14.94 5.04
N MET A 299 11.54 -14.52 5.84
CA MET A 299 10.54 -15.43 6.41
C MET A 299 9.74 -16.15 5.31
N HIS A 300 9.45 -17.42 5.54
CA HIS A 300 8.62 -18.22 4.64
C HIS A 300 7.16 -17.83 4.73
N VAL A 301 6.48 -17.87 3.57
CA VAL A 301 5.03 -17.66 3.45
C VAL A 301 4.35 -18.98 3.24
N GLN A 302 3.29 -19.25 4.01
CA GLN A 302 2.50 -20.47 3.93
C GLN A 302 1.03 -20.08 3.73
N SER A 303 0.39 -20.66 2.70
CA SER A 303 -1.06 -20.58 2.51
C SER A 303 -1.72 -21.51 3.54
N GLY A 304 -2.72 -21.00 4.24
CA GLY A 304 -3.54 -21.79 5.14
C GLY A 304 -4.50 -22.73 4.39
#